data_ff9f0e4966a85ec9bdb0ff8267a303f2
#
_entry.id   ff9f0e4966a85ec9bdb0ff8267a303f2
#
_cell.length_a   1.000
_cell.length_b   1.000
_cell.length_c   1.000
_cell.angle_alpha   90.00
_cell.angle_beta   90.00
_cell.angle_gamma   90.00
#
_symmetry.space_group_name_H-M   'P 1'
#
loop_
_entity.id
_entity.type
_entity.pdbx_description
1 polymer ?
#
loop_
_entity_poly.entity_id
_entity_poly.type
_entity_poly.pdbx_seq_one_letter_code
_entity_poly.pdbx_strand_id
1 'polypeptide(L)'
;MHFKIFRSAVTALACITITASAAPLPQLNIDKSQTTVSGVSSGGYMAVQLHVAFSAVFKKGAGVVAGGPFNCAEGLVLNMMGRCQGRAPIPVDALVTITDEWAKSGVIDPTVNLSSSKVYLFSGAKDSAVPPSTSVDLQAYYQSYLPAASIVLKKDIEAEHAMVTDDYGAACLTKAPPFINNCNFDTAGAMLQHLYGALVPRTKGALHGGLAEFDQTPFVAGHGMATTGWVYVPKSCAAGGSCRLHVALHGCKQNVADIGQEFVRNAGYNRWADANNMVVLYPQTSQLAFYGCWDWWGYDDANHAKKSAPQMVAIVAMIEHLSRGAAPAKSTPASAATR
;
A
#
# COMPACT_ATOMS: atom_id res chain seq x y z
N MET A 1 3.14 65.89 48.21
CA MET A 1 3.26 65.35 46.81
C MET A 1 3.30 63.84 46.90
N HIS A 2 2.16 63.18 46.70
CA HIS A 2 2.01 61.70 46.85
C HIS A 2 1.99 61.06 45.46
N PHE A 3 3.02 60.29 45.12
CA PHE A 3 3.09 59.50 43.90
C PHE A 3 2.37 58.19 44.12
N LYS A 4 1.25 57.94 43.37
CA LYS A 4 0.58 56.65 43.28
C LYS A 4 1.24 55.84 42.20
N ILE A 5 1.84 54.70 42.58
CA ILE A 5 2.40 53.72 41.66
C ILE A 5 1.27 52.81 41.21
N PHE A 6 0.86 52.86 39.92
CA PHE A 6 -0.05 51.89 39.31
C PHE A 6 0.76 50.64 38.94
N ARG A 7 0.45 49.51 39.57
CA ARG A 7 0.92 48.18 39.16
C ARG A 7 -0.03 47.64 38.11
N SER A 8 0.40 47.61 36.86
CA SER A 8 -0.31 46.87 35.79
C SER A 8 -0.02 45.37 35.90
N ALA A 9 -1.05 44.59 36.18
CA ALA A 9 -0.96 43.13 36.12
C ALA A 9 -1.07 42.70 34.67
N VAL A 10 0.00 42.12 34.13
CA VAL A 10 -0.01 41.46 32.82
C VAL A 10 -0.48 40.01 33.01
N THR A 11 -1.70 39.73 32.58
CA THR A 11 -2.24 38.36 32.58
C THR A 11 -1.70 37.67 31.34
N ALA A 12 -0.77 36.74 31.51
CA ALA A 12 -0.28 35.90 30.42
C ALA A 12 -1.34 34.85 30.11
N LEU A 13 -1.94 34.94 28.92
CA LEU A 13 -2.85 33.93 28.38
C LEU A 13 -2.01 32.79 27.81
N ALA A 14 -1.91 31.66 28.52
CA ALA A 14 -1.27 30.45 28.02
C ALA A 14 -2.18 29.82 26.95
N CYS A 15 -1.81 29.95 25.68
CA CYS A 15 -2.40 29.17 24.60
C CYS A 15 -1.99 27.69 24.77
N ILE A 16 -2.91 26.86 25.27
CA ILE A 16 -2.75 25.41 25.25
C ILE A 16 -3.04 24.96 23.82
N THR A 17 -2.00 24.66 23.04
CA THR A 17 -2.13 23.99 21.77
C THR A 17 -2.52 22.53 22.03
N ILE A 18 -3.80 22.20 21.90
CA ILE A 18 -4.25 20.82 21.85
C ILE A 18 -3.80 20.27 20.50
N THR A 19 -2.73 19.49 20.48
CA THR A 19 -2.37 18.67 19.31
C THR A 19 -3.45 17.59 19.18
N ALA A 20 -4.31 17.72 18.17
CA ALA A 20 -5.25 16.66 17.83
C ALA A 20 -4.44 15.42 17.41
N SER A 21 -4.47 14.36 18.21
CA SER A 21 -3.94 13.06 17.82
C SER A 21 -4.78 12.50 16.68
N ALA A 22 -4.15 11.83 15.72
CA ALA A 22 -4.90 11.12 14.68
C ALA A 22 -5.84 10.09 15.30
N ALA A 23 -6.98 9.86 14.64
CA ALA A 23 -7.97 8.89 15.14
C ALA A 23 -7.40 7.46 15.08
N PRO A 24 -7.88 6.54 15.92
CA PRO A 24 -7.52 5.13 15.80
C PRO A 24 -8.01 4.55 14.47
N LEU A 25 -7.28 3.57 13.92
CA LEU A 25 -7.72 2.82 12.76
C LEU A 25 -9.06 2.13 13.05
N PRO A 26 -10.11 2.27 12.21
CA PRO A 26 -11.41 1.67 12.49
C PRO A 26 -11.39 0.15 12.40
N GLN A 27 -12.35 -0.50 13.07
CA GLN A 27 -12.63 -1.91 12.87
C GLN A 27 -13.86 -2.06 11.96
N LEU A 28 -13.72 -2.87 10.89
CA LEU A 28 -14.70 -2.99 9.82
C LEU A 28 -14.99 -4.47 9.52
N ASN A 29 -16.11 -4.74 8.85
CA ASN A 29 -16.46 -6.08 8.40
C ASN A 29 -15.72 -6.42 7.10
N ILE A 30 -14.44 -6.82 7.22
CA ILE A 30 -13.57 -7.16 6.09
C ILE A 30 -13.64 -8.65 5.78
N ASP A 31 -13.91 -8.97 4.51
CA ASP A 31 -13.67 -10.32 3.98
C ASP A 31 -12.17 -10.50 3.71
N LYS A 32 -11.47 -11.12 4.65
CA LYS A 32 -10.01 -11.37 4.55
C LYS A 32 -9.62 -12.18 3.32
N SER A 33 -10.50 -13.01 2.77
CA SER A 33 -10.24 -13.78 1.56
C SER A 33 -10.12 -12.89 0.30
N GLN A 34 -10.58 -11.64 0.40
CA GLN A 34 -10.55 -10.63 -0.64
C GLN A 34 -9.47 -9.55 -0.39
N THR A 35 -8.43 -9.87 0.38
CA THR A 35 -7.33 -8.95 0.63
C THR A 35 -6.32 -8.98 -0.52
N THR A 36 -5.93 -7.79 -1.00
CA THR A 36 -4.90 -7.58 -2.03
C THR A 36 -3.94 -6.49 -1.60
N VAL A 37 -2.78 -6.44 -2.23
CA VAL A 37 -1.78 -5.38 -2.04
C VAL A 37 -1.32 -4.85 -3.38
N SER A 38 -0.97 -3.56 -3.44
CA SER A 38 -0.24 -3.02 -4.57
C SER A 38 0.71 -1.91 -4.14
N GLY A 39 1.63 -1.54 -5.03
CA GLY A 39 2.51 -0.43 -4.76
C GLY A 39 3.30 0.03 -5.98
N VAL A 40 3.96 1.17 -5.81
CA VAL A 40 4.78 1.83 -6.83
C VAL A 40 6.23 1.83 -6.37
N SER A 41 7.20 1.50 -7.26
CA SER A 41 8.63 1.62 -6.96
C SER A 41 9.00 0.83 -5.69
N SER A 42 9.54 1.46 -4.65
CA SER A 42 9.80 0.78 -3.36
C SER A 42 8.53 0.12 -2.78
N GLY A 43 7.35 0.75 -2.95
CA GLY A 43 6.08 0.14 -2.60
C GLY A 43 5.73 -1.06 -3.49
N GLY A 44 6.14 -1.06 -4.74
CA GLY A 44 6.00 -2.19 -5.66
C GLY A 44 6.84 -3.39 -5.20
N TYR A 45 8.09 -3.16 -4.82
CA TYR A 45 8.94 -4.20 -4.21
C TYR A 45 8.37 -4.70 -2.87
N MET A 46 7.90 -3.79 -2.01
CA MET A 46 7.26 -4.16 -0.75
C MET A 46 5.95 -4.94 -0.98
N ALA A 47 5.19 -4.62 -2.03
CA ALA A 47 3.99 -5.39 -2.39
C ALA A 47 4.34 -6.82 -2.79
N VAL A 48 5.44 -7.04 -3.51
CA VAL A 48 5.95 -8.39 -3.81
C VAL A 48 6.37 -9.10 -2.52
N GLN A 49 7.09 -8.42 -1.63
CA GLN A 49 7.51 -9.01 -0.34
C GLN A 49 6.31 -9.43 0.50
N LEU A 50 5.31 -8.57 0.65
CA LEU A 50 4.08 -8.90 1.36
C LEU A 50 3.32 -10.05 0.71
N HIS A 51 3.16 -10.04 -0.62
CA HIS A 51 2.44 -11.09 -1.34
C HIS A 51 3.13 -12.46 -1.19
N VAL A 52 4.45 -12.52 -1.23
CA VAL A 52 5.20 -13.77 -1.12
C VAL A 52 5.34 -14.20 0.34
N ALA A 53 5.82 -13.32 1.22
CA ALA A 53 6.10 -13.69 2.60
C ALA A 53 4.81 -13.93 3.42
N PHE A 54 3.73 -13.25 3.10
CA PHE A 54 2.41 -13.38 3.74
C PHE A 54 1.34 -13.84 2.74
N SER A 55 1.66 -14.85 1.93
CA SER A 55 0.77 -15.36 0.88
C SER A 55 -0.55 -15.91 1.42
N ALA A 56 -0.62 -16.29 2.69
CA ALA A 56 -1.86 -16.67 3.38
C ALA A 56 -2.79 -15.47 3.63
N VAL A 57 -2.25 -14.24 3.73
CA VAL A 57 -3.03 -13.00 3.91
C VAL A 57 -3.46 -12.44 2.56
N PHE A 58 -2.53 -12.34 1.60
CA PHE A 58 -2.77 -11.73 0.29
C PHE A 58 -3.18 -12.74 -0.79
N LYS A 59 -4.04 -13.69 -0.42
CA LYS A 59 -4.49 -14.80 -1.30
C LYS A 59 -5.07 -14.37 -2.63
N LYS A 60 -5.67 -13.17 -2.68
CA LYS A 60 -6.32 -12.67 -3.89
C LYS A 60 -5.29 -12.18 -4.92
N GLY A 61 -4.16 -11.65 -4.46
CA GLY A 61 -3.04 -11.28 -5.32
C GLY A 61 -2.42 -9.93 -5.05
N ALA A 62 -1.52 -9.55 -5.97
CA ALA A 62 -0.75 -8.31 -5.89
C ALA A 62 -0.71 -7.53 -7.20
N GLY A 63 -0.62 -6.21 -7.08
CA GLY A 63 -0.35 -5.29 -8.16
C GLY A 63 1.01 -4.61 -7.99
N VAL A 64 1.82 -4.57 -9.01
CA VAL A 64 3.19 -4.02 -8.92
C VAL A 64 3.41 -3.01 -10.04
N VAL A 65 3.68 -1.78 -9.67
CA VAL A 65 4.07 -0.71 -10.59
C VAL A 65 5.54 -0.43 -10.41
N ALA A 66 6.33 -0.64 -11.45
CA ALA A 66 7.78 -0.38 -11.45
C ALA A 66 8.51 -1.09 -10.30
N GLY A 67 8.35 -2.41 -10.17
CA GLY A 67 8.99 -3.26 -9.17
C GLY A 67 9.68 -4.48 -9.78
N GLY A 68 10.38 -5.25 -8.96
CA GLY A 68 11.12 -6.44 -9.37
C GLY A 68 10.87 -7.66 -8.47
N PRO A 69 11.56 -8.78 -8.73
CA PRO A 69 11.39 -10.04 -8.01
C PRO A 69 11.57 -9.95 -6.49
N PHE A 70 10.93 -10.89 -5.79
CA PHE A 70 11.08 -11.05 -4.35
C PHE A 70 12.54 -11.17 -3.94
N ASN A 71 12.91 -10.47 -2.85
CA ASN A 71 14.27 -10.45 -2.32
C ASN A 71 15.36 -10.06 -3.35
N CYS A 72 14.99 -9.29 -4.38
CA CYS A 72 15.90 -8.90 -5.47
C CYS A 72 17.25 -8.36 -4.97
N ALA A 73 17.24 -7.57 -3.89
CA ALA A 73 18.46 -6.94 -3.35
C ALA A 73 19.29 -7.86 -2.44
N GLU A 74 18.72 -8.94 -1.90
CA GLU A 74 19.40 -9.86 -0.96
C GLU A 74 20.10 -9.13 0.20
N GLY A 75 19.56 -8.01 0.68
CA GLY A 75 20.16 -7.20 1.74
C GLY A 75 21.39 -6.38 1.31
N LEU A 76 21.67 -6.28 0.02
CA LEU A 76 22.87 -5.63 -0.50
C LEU A 76 22.52 -4.35 -1.30
N VAL A 77 23.05 -3.20 -0.87
CA VAL A 77 22.86 -1.92 -1.55
C VAL A 77 23.36 -1.96 -3.02
N LEU A 78 24.42 -2.70 -3.28
CA LEU A 78 24.96 -2.86 -4.65
C LEU A 78 23.97 -3.60 -5.56
N ASN A 79 23.27 -4.60 -5.05
CA ASN A 79 22.21 -5.28 -5.79
C ASN A 79 20.98 -4.35 -5.98
N MET A 80 20.61 -3.62 -4.95
CA MET A 80 19.54 -2.62 -5.01
C MET A 80 19.82 -1.60 -6.12
N MET A 81 21.00 -0.98 -6.13
CA MET A 81 21.37 0.03 -7.12
C MET A 81 21.71 -0.55 -8.50
N GLY A 82 22.12 -1.82 -8.55
CA GLY A 82 22.53 -2.54 -9.76
C GLY A 82 21.35 -3.27 -10.40
N ARG A 83 21.25 -4.58 -10.14
CA ARG A 83 20.31 -5.48 -10.81
C ARG A 83 18.86 -5.14 -10.58
N CYS A 84 18.46 -4.71 -9.36
CA CYS A 84 17.08 -4.37 -9.06
C CYS A 84 16.63 -3.05 -9.71
N GLN A 85 17.53 -2.27 -10.28
CA GLN A 85 17.24 -1.10 -11.12
C GLN A 85 17.62 -1.34 -12.60
N GLY A 86 17.68 -2.61 -13.02
CA GLY A 86 17.90 -2.99 -14.41
C GLY A 86 19.29 -2.70 -14.98
N ARG A 87 20.30 -2.44 -14.13
CA ARG A 87 21.69 -2.15 -14.55
C ARG A 87 22.57 -3.40 -14.64
N ALA A 88 22.04 -4.54 -14.21
CA ALA A 88 22.65 -5.86 -14.32
C ALA A 88 21.55 -6.93 -14.37
N PRO A 89 21.82 -8.13 -14.87
CA PRO A 89 20.84 -9.23 -14.89
C PRO A 89 20.38 -9.62 -13.47
N ILE A 90 19.11 -9.95 -13.33
CA ILE A 90 18.55 -10.51 -12.10
C ILE A 90 18.63 -12.03 -12.18
N PRO A 91 19.24 -12.73 -11.21
CA PRO A 91 19.33 -14.20 -11.22
C PRO A 91 18.00 -14.81 -10.70
N VAL A 92 16.96 -14.79 -11.55
CA VAL A 92 15.59 -15.18 -11.19
C VAL A 92 15.56 -16.58 -10.58
N ASP A 93 16.24 -17.57 -11.17
CA ASP A 93 16.23 -18.96 -10.68
C ASP A 93 16.86 -19.08 -9.27
N ALA A 94 17.90 -18.29 -8.98
CA ALA A 94 18.48 -18.25 -7.63
C ALA A 94 17.50 -17.65 -6.61
N LEU A 95 16.77 -16.59 -6.99
CA LEU A 95 15.75 -16.00 -6.12
C LEU A 95 14.57 -16.95 -5.89
N VAL A 96 14.16 -17.72 -6.89
CA VAL A 96 13.16 -18.80 -6.74
C VAL A 96 13.66 -19.86 -5.74
N THR A 97 14.90 -20.32 -5.90
CA THR A 97 15.51 -21.30 -4.98
C THR A 97 15.50 -20.79 -3.53
N ILE A 98 15.96 -19.56 -3.30
CA ILE A 98 15.94 -18.92 -1.96
C ILE A 98 14.50 -18.84 -1.41
N THR A 99 13.55 -18.46 -2.24
CA THR A 99 12.13 -18.38 -1.84
C THR A 99 11.60 -19.73 -1.37
N ASP A 100 11.89 -20.82 -2.11
CA ASP A 100 11.45 -22.17 -1.76
C ASP A 100 12.11 -22.68 -0.48
N GLU A 101 13.39 -22.37 -0.27
CA GLU A 101 14.11 -22.68 0.97
C GLU A 101 13.51 -21.95 2.17
N TRP A 102 13.17 -20.67 2.01
CA TRP A 102 12.56 -19.89 3.06
C TRP A 102 11.13 -20.34 3.38
N ALA A 103 10.36 -20.76 2.37
CA ALA A 103 9.04 -21.37 2.58
C ALA A 103 9.16 -22.70 3.35
N LYS A 104 10.12 -23.57 2.98
CA LYS A 104 10.38 -24.84 3.69
C LYS A 104 10.80 -24.62 5.15
N SER A 105 11.59 -23.58 5.42
CA SER A 105 12.03 -23.25 6.80
C SER A 105 10.97 -22.48 7.61
N GLY A 106 9.84 -22.08 6.98
CA GLY A 106 8.75 -21.38 7.65
C GLY A 106 9.00 -19.89 7.94
N VAL A 107 10.09 -19.29 7.42
CA VAL A 107 10.37 -17.86 7.60
C VAL A 107 9.50 -16.99 6.70
N ILE A 108 8.87 -17.60 5.68
CA ILE A 108 7.77 -17.05 4.87
C ILE A 108 6.64 -18.07 4.80
N ASP A 109 5.47 -17.67 4.32
CA ASP A 109 4.36 -18.59 4.10
C ASP A 109 4.68 -19.61 2.99
N PRO A 110 4.03 -20.80 2.98
CA PRO A 110 4.18 -21.77 1.90
C PRO A 110 3.88 -21.19 0.52
N THR A 111 4.79 -21.40 -0.44
CA THR A 111 4.67 -20.86 -1.82
C THR A 111 3.45 -21.41 -2.57
N VAL A 112 2.92 -22.59 -2.16
CA VAL A 112 1.68 -23.15 -2.71
C VAL A 112 0.48 -22.21 -2.58
N ASN A 113 0.46 -21.33 -1.58
CA ASN A 113 -0.61 -20.34 -1.43
C ASN A 113 -0.68 -19.35 -2.60
N LEU A 114 0.43 -19.12 -3.31
CA LEU A 114 0.47 -18.23 -4.47
C LEU A 114 -0.30 -18.77 -5.66
N SER A 115 -0.44 -20.10 -5.80
CA SER A 115 -0.98 -20.76 -6.99
C SER A 115 -2.39 -20.31 -7.39
N SER A 116 -3.19 -19.84 -6.44
CA SER A 116 -4.57 -19.34 -6.66
C SER A 116 -4.68 -17.84 -6.78
N SER A 117 -3.58 -17.10 -6.61
CA SER A 117 -3.58 -15.64 -6.67
C SER A 117 -3.45 -15.11 -8.09
N LYS A 118 -3.64 -13.80 -8.26
CA LYS A 118 -3.45 -13.08 -9.52
C LYS A 118 -2.42 -11.98 -9.33
N VAL A 119 -1.67 -11.68 -10.39
CA VAL A 119 -0.64 -10.66 -10.36
C VAL A 119 -0.80 -9.72 -11.55
N TYR A 120 -0.83 -8.41 -11.28
CA TYR A 120 -0.83 -7.37 -12.29
C TYR A 120 0.47 -6.58 -12.21
N LEU A 121 1.26 -6.61 -13.27
CA LEU A 121 2.53 -5.90 -13.39
C LEU A 121 2.37 -4.75 -14.36
N PHE A 122 2.84 -3.57 -13.97
CA PHE A 122 2.91 -2.39 -14.82
C PHE A 122 4.32 -1.81 -14.81
N SER A 123 4.83 -1.47 -15.99
CA SER A 123 6.06 -0.72 -16.15
C SER A 123 5.88 0.30 -17.27
N GLY A 124 6.20 1.55 -17.02
CA GLY A 124 6.25 2.55 -18.09
C GLY A 124 7.33 2.21 -19.09
N ALA A 125 7.02 2.27 -20.39
CA ALA A 125 7.99 1.93 -21.46
C ALA A 125 9.22 2.85 -21.48
N LYS A 126 9.11 4.02 -20.85
CA LYS A 126 10.21 5.01 -20.71
C LYS A 126 10.72 5.13 -19.27
N ASP A 127 10.35 4.20 -18.38
CA ASP A 127 10.80 4.22 -16.99
C ASP A 127 12.33 4.12 -16.91
N SER A 128 12.98 5.21 -16.50
CA SER A 128 14.43 5.34 -16.40
C SER A 128 14.98 5.01 -15.00
N ALA A 129 14.11 4.74 -14.02
CA ALA A 129 14.50 4.36 -12.66
C ALA A 129 14.43 2.83 -12.45
N VAL A 130 13.30 2.22 -12.84
CA VAL A 130 13.09 0.76 -12.81
C VAL A 130 12.59 0.33 -14.19
N PRO A 131 13.51 0.02 -15.13
CA PRO A 131 13.18 -0.22 -16.52
C PRO A 131 12.30 -1.46 -16.71
N PRO A 132 11.57 -1.58 -17.84
CA PRO A 132 10.67 -2.69 -18.12
C PRO A 132 11.28 -4.08 -18.02
N SER A 133 12.60 -4.23 -18.22
CA SER A 133 13.32 -5.49 -18.04
C SER A 133 13.14 -6.06 -16.64
N THR A 134 13.16 -5.20 -15.60
CA THR A 134 12.97 -5.63 -14.20
C THR A 134 11.57 -6.23 -13.98
N SER A 135 10.53 -5.69 -14.61
CA SER A 135 9.18 -6.24 -14.56
C SER A 135 9.03 -7.53 -15.39
N VAL A 136 9.83 -7.71 -16.44
CA VAL A 136 9.93 -8.99 -17.18
C VAL A 136 10.55 -10.07 -16.29
N ASP A 137 11.62 -9.75 -15.56
CA ASP A 137 12.22 -10.67 -14.59
C ASP A 137 11.24 -11.01 -13.45
N LEU A 138 10.44 -10.03 -13.00
CA LEU A 138 9.38 -10.27 -12.03
C LEU A 138 8.27 -11.19 -12.58
N GLN A 139 7.90 -11.03 -13.85
CA GLN A 139 6.97 -11.94 -14.50
C GLN A 139 7.53 -13.37 -14.53
N ALA A 140 8.79 -13.54 -14.92
CA ALA A 140 9.46 -14.85 -14.94
C ALA A 140 9.51 -15.47 -13.52
N TYR A 141 9.82 -14.67 -12.50
CA TYR A 141 9.78 -15.11 -11.10
C TYR A 141 8.39 -15.65 -10.71
N TYR A 142 7.31 -14.92 -11.00
CA TYR A 142 5.96 -15.36 -10.66
C TYR A 142 5.49 -16.57 -11.48
N GLN A 143 5.99 -16.77 -12.69
CA GLN A 143 5.69 -17.95 -13.51
C GLN A 143 6.15 -19.27 -12.86
N SER A 144 7.08 -19.21 -11.89
CA SER A 144 7.46 -20.39 -11.09
C SER A 144 6.37 -20.81 -10.10
N TYR A 145 5.40 -19.95 -9.79
CA TYR A 145 4.39 -20.17 -8.75
C TYR A 145 2.95 -20.07 -9.24
N LEU A 146 2.70 -19.31 -10.31
CA LEU A 146 1.36 -19.02 -10.80
C LEU A 146 1.20 -19.47 -12.26
N PRO A 147 0.00 -19.91 -12.65
CA PRO A 147 -0.33 -20.09 -14.06
C PRO A 147 -0.12 -18.79 -14.85
N ALA A 148 0.39 -18.90 -16.07
CA ALA A 148 0.64 -17.72 -16.91
C ALA A 148 -0.60 -16.84 -17.12
N ALA A 149 -1.79 -17.43 -17.20
CA ALA A 149 -3.07 -16.72 -17.32
C ALA A 149 -3.43 -15.85 -16.09
N SER A 150 -2.81 -16.11 -14.94
CA SER A 150 -2.99 -15.34 -13.71
C SER A 150 -2.08 -14.12 -13.64
N ILE A 151 -1.16 -13.94 -14.59
CA ILE A 151 -0.18 -12.88 -14.61
C ILE A 151 -0.42 -11.98 -15.82
N VAL A 152 -0.63 -10.68 -15.57
CA VAL A 152 -0.67 -9.65 -16.61
C VAL A 152 0.56 -8.78 -16.49
N LEU A 153 1.26 -8.54 -17.61
CA LEU A 153 2.33 -7.55 -17.72
C LEU A 153 1.94 -6.48 -18.75
N LYS A 154 1.70 -5.26 -18.27
CA LYS A 154 1.44 -4.05 -19.07
C LYS A 154 2.70 -3.20 -19.12
N LYS A 155 3.31 -3.05 -20.30
CA LYS A 155 4.60 -2.34 -20.48
C LYS A 155 4.70 -1.51 -21.76
N ASP A 156 3.56 -1.20 -22.37
CA ASP A 156 3.44 -0.52 -23.64
C ASP A 156 2.96 0.94 -23.53
N ILE A 157 2.74 1.42 -22.31
CA ILE A 157 2.42 2.83 -22.06
C ILE A 157 3.74 3.59 -21.99
N GLU A 158 3.90 4.62 -22.84
CA GLU A 158 5.09 5.47 -22.89
C GLU A 158 5.16 6.42 -21.69
N ALA A 159 5.22 5.86 -20.49
CA ALA A 159 5.31 6.59 -19.24
C ALA A 159 6.73 6.53 -18.65
N GLU A 160 7.13 7.58 -17.96
CA GLU A 160 8.27 7.61 -17.05
C GLU A 160 7.88 7.00 -15.69
N HIS A 161 8.85 6.98 -14.75
CA HIS A 161 8.73 6.37 -13.42
C HIS A 161 7.69 7.07 -12.56
N ALA A 162 6.46 6.56 -12.54
CA ALA A 162 5.33 7.14 -11.82
C ALA A 162 4.18 6.14 -11.62
N MET A 163 3.25 6.45 -10.72
CA MET A 163 1.90 5.91 -10.77
C MET A 163 1.16 6.53 -11.95
N VAL A 164 0.73 5.71 -12.89
CA VAL A 164 0.03 6.17 -14.10
C VAL A 164 -1.48 6.22 -13.85
N THR A 165 -2.10 7.33 -14.28
CA THR A 165 -3.55 7.59 -14.20
C THR A 165 -4.08 8.04 -15.54
N ASP A 166 -5.40 8.14 -15.66
CA ASP A 166 -6.07 8.65 -16.87
C ASP A 166 -6.67 10.05 -16.71
N ASP A 167 -6.65 10.60 -15.50
CA ASP A 167 -7.36 11.85 -15.21
C ASP A 167 -6.60 12.82 -14.27
N TYR A 168 -5.43 12.43 -13.74
CA TYR A 168 -4.68 13.25 -12.80
C TYR A 168 -3.16 13.10 -12.96
N GLY A 169 -2.43 14.17 -12.62
CA GLY A 169 -0.98 14.15 -12.50
C GLY A 169 -0.25 14.97 -13.56
N ALA A 170 1.07 14.82 -13.57
CA ALA A 170 1.96 15.48 -14.52
C ALA A 170 1.88 14.85 -15.93
N ALA A 171 2.56 15.45 -16.89
CA ALA A 171 2.70 14.87 -18.22
C ALA A 171 3.37 13.47 -18.14
N CYS A 172 3.00 12.56 -19.04
CA CYS A 172 3.33 11.14 -18.98
C CYS A 172 4.84 10.85 -18.88
N LEU A 173 5.68 11.69 -19.45
CA LEU A 173 7.14 11.56 -19.45
C LEU A 173 7.82 12.34 -18.30
N THR A 174 7.08 12.82 -17.32
CA THR A 174 7.64 13.55 -16.19
C THR A 174 8.19 12.59 -15.14
N LYS A 175 9.43 12.83 -14.68
CA LYS A 175 10.04 12.13 -13.54
C LYS A 175 10.30 13.13 -12.41
N ALA A 176 9.25 13.52 -11.72
CA ALA A 176 9.30 14.48 -10.62
C ALA A 176 8.12 14.25 -9.66
N PRO A 177 8.21 14.70 -8.40
CA PRO A 177 7.06 14.70 -7.49
C PRO A 177 5.84 15.39 -8.13
N PRO A 178 4.63 14.86 -7.89
CA PRO A 178 4.26 13.81 -6.96
C PRO A 178 4.48 12.38 -7.50
N PHE A 179 5.15 12.18 -8.65
CA PHE A 179 5.34 10.89 -9.34
C PHE A 179 4.00 10.19 -9.63
N ILE A 180 3.02 10.98 -10.02
CA ILE A 180 1.72 10.56 -10.54
C ILE A 180 1.59 11.25 -11.91
N ASN A 181 1.41 10.46 -12.98
CA ASN A 181 1.39 10.97 -14.34
C ASN A 181 0.09 10.60 -15.05
N ASN A 182 -0.52 11.59 -15.68
CA ASN A 182 -1.65 11.37 -16.57
C ASN A 182 -1.15 10.88 -17.93
N CYS A 183 -1.39 9.60 -18.22
CA CYS A 183 -1.02 8.94 -19.47
C CYS A 183 -2.27 8.43 -20.22
N ASN A 184 -3.48 8.91 -19.89
CA ASN A 184 -4.73 8.40 -20.41
C ASN A 184 -4.93 6.88 -20.18
N PHE A 185 -4.39 6.35 -19.08
CA PHE A 185 -4.52 4.95 -18.72
C PHE A 185 -4.78 4.79 -17.22
N ASP A 186 -5.90 4.15 -16.86
CA ASP A 186 -6.29 3.87 -15.48
C ASP A 186 -5.60 2.60 -14.98
N THR A 187 -4.37 2.75 -14.47
CA THR A 187 -3.58 1.63 -13.93
C THR A 187 -4.26 0.99 -12.72
N ALA A 188 -4.81 1.80 -11.80
CA ALA A 188 -5.50 1.29 -10.63
C ALA A 188 -6.73 0.45 -11.02
N GLY A 189 -7.52 0.94 -11.97
CA GLY A 189 -8.70 0.23 -12.46
C GLY A 189 -8.36 -1.07 -13.18
N ALA A 190 -7.37 -1.05 -14.09
CA ALA A 190 -6.92 -2.25 -14.79
C ALA A 190 -6.39 -3.31 -13.81
N MET A 191 -5.60 -2.90 -12.84
CA MET A 191 -5.07 -3.74 -11.78
C MET A 191 -6.18 -4.36 -10.91
N LEU A 192 -7.07 -3.54 -10.37
CA LEU A 192 -8.15 -4.01 -9.49
C LEU A 192 -9.11 -4.96 -10.22
N GLN A 193 -9.43 -4.68 -11.50
CA GLN A 193 -10.25 -5.58 -12.31
C GLN A 193 -9.56 -6.92 -12.59
N HIS A 194 -8.24 -6.93 -12.81
CA HIS A 194 -7.51 -8.19 -12.94
C HIS A 194 -7.54 -8.99 -11.64
N LEU A 195 -7.27 -8.36 -10.50
CA LEU A 195 -7.19 -9.01 -9.19
C LEU A 195 -8.55 -9.54 -8.71
N TYR A 196 -9.60 -8.75 -8.84
CA TYR A 196 -10.92 -9.08 -8.29
C TYR A 196 -11.91 -9.69 -9.31
N GLY A 197 -11.61 -9.59 -10.60
CA GLY A 197 -12.55 -9.92 -11.68
C GLY A 197 -13.44 -8.73 -12.04
N ALA A 198 -14.64 -9.01 -12.52
CA ALA A 198 -15.58 -7.96 -12.90
C ALA A 198 -15.93 -7.05 -11.72
N LEU A 199 -15.66 -5.75 -11.87
CA LEU A 199 -16.01 -4.68 -10.94
C LEU A 199 -17.05 -3.76 -11.57
N VAL A 200 -17.88 -3.17 -10.72
CA VAL A 200 -18.74 -2.04 -11.13
C VAL A 200 -17.84 -0.87 -11.54
N PRO A 201 -18.17 -0.12 -12.61
CA PRO A 201 -17.38 1.04 -13.01
C PRO A 201 -17.17 2.02 -11.86
N ARG A 202 -16.00 2.63 -11.83
CA ARG A 202 -15.59 3.58 -10.78
C ARG A 202 -16.59 4.73 -10.62
N THR A 203 -16.74 5.23 -9.40
CA THR A 203 -17.58 6.39 -9.08
C THR A 203 -17.16 7.60 -9.91
N LYS A 204 -18.13 8.24 -10.55
CA LYS A 204 -17.96 9.52 -11.25
C LYS A 204 -18.37 10.66 -10.32
N GLY A 205 -17.59 11.75 -10.31
CA GLY A 205 -17.87 12.91 -9.45
C GLY A 205 -17.43 12.73 -8.00
N ALA A 206 -18.21 13.26 -7.05
CA ALA A 206 -17.88 13.20 -5.62
C ALA A 206 -17.97 11.77 -5.07
N LEU A 207 -17.02 11.42 -4.22
CA LEU A 207 -17.01 10.13 -3.51
C LEU A 207 -18.03 10.12 -2.38
N HIS A 208 -18.63 8.97 -2.11
CA HIS A 208 -19.63 8.78 -1.06
C HIS A 208 -19.00 8.33 0.27
N GLY A 209 -17.81 7.72 0.21
CA GLY A 209 -17.01 7.32 1.35
C GLY A 209 -16.11 8.43 1.88
N GLY A 210 -15.32 8.12 2.91
CA GLY A 210 -14.40 9.04 3.55
C GLY A 210 -12.95 8.59 3.47
N LEU A 211 -12.04 9.54 3.20
CA LEU A 211 -10.60 9.37 3.35
C LEU A 211 -10.20 10.03 4.69
N ALA A 212 -9.65 9.24 5.61
CA ALA A 212 -9.30 9.68 6.95
C ALA A 212 -7.86 9.32 7.31
N GLU A 213 -7.21 10.17 8.07
CA GLU A 213 -5.93 9.89 8.71
C GLU A 213 -6.16 9.05 9.97
N PHE A 214 -5.24 8.10 10.24
CA PHE A 214 -5.29 7.28 11.45
C PHE A 214 -3.91 7.17 12.12
N ASP A 215 -3.90 6.87 13.42
CA ASP A 215 -2.68 6.64 14.20
C ASP A 215 -2.08 5.27 13.87
N GLN A 216 -0.85 5.25 13.32
CA GLN A 216 -0.06 4.05 13.04
C GLN A 216 0.76 3.56 14.25
N THR A 217 0.97 4.38 15.25
CA THR A 217 1.88 4.08 16.37
C THR A 217 1.55 2.83 17.15
N PRO A 218 0.27 2.39 17.28
CA PRO A 218 -0.06 1.12 17.94
C PRO A 218 0.43 -0.13 17.19
N PHE A 219 0.79 0.00 15.91
CA PHE A 219 1.20 -1.14 15.07
C PHE A 219 2.71 -1.25 14.91
N VAL A 220 3.42 -0.15 15.04
CA VAL A 220 4.87 -0.08 14.92
C VAL A 220 5.42 1.17 15.57
N ALA A 221 6.58 1.05 16.24
CA ALA A 221 7.36 2.18 16.74
C ALA A 221 8.72 2.20 16.03
N GLY A 222 8.97 3.25 15.24
CA GLY A 222 10.21 3.39 14.48
C GLY A 222 10.18 2.64 13.13
N HIS A 223 11.29 2.01 12.77
CA HIS A 223 11.46 1.22 11.55
C HIS A 223 11.10 1.96 10.25
N GLY A 224 11.38 3.28 10.20
CA GLY A 224 11.05 4.09 9.04
C GLY A 224 9.55 4.30 8.78
N MET A 225 8.67 3.86 9.68
CA MET A 225 7.23 4.10 9.57
C MET A 225 6.85 5.49 10.12
N ALA A 226 5.87 6.14 9.50
CA ALA A 226 5.30 7.38 10.00
C ALA A 226 4.38 7.12 11.21
N THR A 227 4.11 8.17 11.98
CA THR A 227 3.15 8.09 13.11
C THR A 227 1.70 7.96 12.63
N THR A 228 1.42 8.40 11.40
CA THR A 228 0.06 8.35 10.83
C THR A 228 0.05 7.66 9.48
N GLY A 229 -1.09 7.02 9.17
CA GLY A 229 -1.43 6.45 7.88
C GLY A 229 -2.81 6.94 7.42
N TRP A 230 -3.27 6.48 6.27
CA TRP A 230 -4.55 6.89 5.69
C TRP A 230 -5.41 5.67 5.36
N VAL A 231 -6.72 5.84 5.48
CA VAL A 231 -7.69 4.81 5.10
C VAL A 231 -8.86 5.45 4.36
N TYR A 232 -9.21 4.87 3.21
CA TYR A 232 -10.45 5.20 2.51
C TYR A 232 -11.52 4.16 2.86
N VAL A 233 -12.66 4.61 3.37
CA VAL A 233 -13.77 3.75 3.78
C VAL A 233 -15.02 4.11 2.99
N PRO A 234 -15.53 3.25 2.08
CA PRO A 234 -16.83 3.45 1.43
C PRO A 234 -17.97 3.58 2.43
N LYS A 235 -19.01 4.33 2.08
CA LYS A 235 -20.19 4.53 2.93
C LYS A 235 -20.84 3.22 3.38
N SER A 236 -20.92 2.23 2.50
CA SER A 236 -21.47 0.90 2.81
C SER A 236 -20.62 0.15 3.82
N CYS A 237 -19.28 0.26 3.75
CA CYS A 237 -18.36 -0.36 4.70
C CYS A 237 -18.45 0.30 6.08
N ALA A 238 -18.54 1.62 6.12
CA ALA A 238 -18.75 2.37 7.35
C ALA A 238 -20.10 2.01 8.03
N ALA A 239 -21.10 1.63 7.25
CA ALA A 239 -22.40 1.15 7.72
C ALA A 239 -22.41 -0.34 8.14
N GLY A 240 -21.26 -1.03 8.17
CA GLY A 240 -21.14 -2.43 8.58
C GLY A 240 -21.28 -3.48 7.47
N GLY A 241 -21.41 -3.07 6.22
CA GLY A 241 -21.41 -3.97 5.06
C GLY A 241 -20.12 -4.77 4.95
N SER A 242 -20.19 -6.00 4.41
CA SER A 242 -19.01 -6.80 4.12
C SER A 242 -18.20 -6.17 2.99
N CYS A 243 -16.89 -5.99 3.21
CA CYS A 243 -16.04 -5.26 2.30
C CYS A 243 -14.72 -5.98 1.98
N ARG A 244 -14.22 -5.73 0.76
CA ARG A 244 -12.87 -6.10 0.33
C ARG A 244 -11.85 -5.19 0.99
N LEU A 245 -10.59 -5.61 1.02
CA LEU A 245 -9.48 -4.78 1.48
C LEU A 245 -8.37 -4.73 0.42
N HIS A 246 -7.98 -3.53 0.07
CA HIS A 246 -6.80 -3.28 -0.76
C HIS A 246 -5.77 -2.45 0.02
N VAL A 247 -4.52 -2.90 0.06
CA VAL A 247 -3.41 -2.13 0.63
C VAL A 247 -2.66 -1.47 -0.51
N ALA A 248 -2.53 -0.14 -0.48
CA ALA A 248 -1.86 0.64 -1.52
C ALA A 248 -0.60 1.32 -0.95
N LEU A 249 0.57 0.96 -1.48
CA LEU A 249 1.87 1.40 -1.01
C LEU A 249 2.47 2.43 -1.97
N HIS A 250 2.83 3.59 -1.43
CA HIS A 250 3.48 4.67 -2.18
C HIS A 250 4.93 4.29 -2.54
N GLY A 251 5.56 5.04 -3.45
CA GLY A 251 6.99 4.94 -3.77
C GLY A 251 7.87 5.79 -2.85
N CYS A 252 9.18 5.79 -3.12
CA CYS A 252 10.10 6.71 -2.44
C CYS A 252 9.70 8.16 -2.72
N LYS A 253 9.83 9.05 -1.73
CA LYS A 253 9.43 10.47 -1.82
C LYS A 253 7.96 10.69 -2.22
N GLN A 254 7.09 9.70 -1.94
CA GLN A 254 5.66 9.77 -2.18
C GLN A 254 4.82 9.63 -0.90
N ASN A 255 5.44 9.55 0.27
CA ASN A 255 4.72 9.60 1.53
C ASN A 255 4.08 10.97 1.75
N VAL A 256 3.14 11.04 2.69
CA VAL A 256 2.38 12.28 2.96
C VAL A 256 3.28 13.42 3.43
N ALA A 257 4.39 13.14 4.10
CA ALA A 257 5.33 14.16 4.55
C ALA A 257 6.10 14.82 3.38
N ASP A 258 6.31 14.10 2.26
CA ASP A 258 7.01 14.60 1.08
C ASP A 258 6.08 15.30 0.07
N ILE A 259 4.89 14.74 -0.19
CA ILE A 259 3.98 15.23 -1.25
C ILE A 259 2.56 15.56 -0.76
N GLY A 260 2.33 15.66 0.56
CA GLY A 260 0.98 15.82 1.08
C GLY A 260 0.10 14.61 0.74
N GLN A 261 -1.19 14.86 0.54
CA GLN A 261 -2.17 13.79 0.29
C GLN A 261 -2.26 13.36 -1.18
N GLU A 262 -1.28 13.73 -2.02
CA GLU A 262 -1.34 13.49 -3.47
C GLU A 262 -1.54 12.01 -3.81
N PHE A 263 -0.74 11.11 -3.23
CA PHE A 263 -0.86 9.68 -3.53
C PHE A 263 -2.17 9.09 -2.98
N VAL A 264 -2.51 9.36 -1.73
CA VAL A 264 -3.71 8.77 -1.10
C VAL A 264 -5.03 9.27 -1.72
N ARG A 265 -5.02 10.43 -2.38
CA ARG A 265 -6.19 10.98 -3.07
C ARG A 265 -6.25 10.63 -4.54
N ASN A 266 -5.10 10.63 -5.23
CA ASN A 266 -5.05 10.75 -6.68
C ASN A 266 -4.41 9.55 -7.40
N ALA A 267 -3.94 8.51 -6.68
CA ALA A 267 -3.41 7.30 -7.29
C ALA A 267 -4.46 6.40 -7.99
N GLY A 268 -5.72 6.83 -8.03
CA GLY A 268 -6.82 6.20 -8.78
C GLY A 268 -7.66 5.19 -8.00
N TYR A 269 -7.24 4.73 -6.82
CA TYR A 269 -7.91 3.64 -6.11
C TYR A 269 -9.28 4.01 -5.53
N ASN A 270 -9.43 5.20 -4.94
CA ASN A 270 -10.61 5.56 -4.14
C ASN A 270 -11.92 5.52 -4.93
N ARG A 271 -11.90 5.91 -6.23
CA ARG A 271 -13.10 5.88 -7.08
C ARG A 271 -13.58 4.45 -7.37
N TRP A 272 -12.65 3.51 -7.54
CA TRP A 272 -12.97 2.08 -7.68
C TRP A 272 -13.43 1.49 -6.35
N ALA A 273 -12.78 1.85 -5.28
CA ALA A 273 -13.11 1.42 -3.92
C ALA A 273 -14.52 1.81 -3.52
N ASP A 274 -14.92 3.07 -3.78
CA ASP A 274 -16.22 3.64 -3.48
C ASP A 274 -17.37 2.87 -4.13
N ALA A 275 -17.21 2.53 -5.42
CA ALA A 275 -18.22 1.81 -6.19
C ALA A 275 -18.29 0.30 -5.86
N ASN A 276 -17.26 -0.28 -5.25
CA ASN A 276 -17.08 -1.73 -5.16
C ASN A 276 -16.96 -2.26 -3.73
N ASN A 277 -17.39 -1.52 -2.72
CA ASN A 277 -17.32 -1.89 -1.30
C ASN A 277 -15.91 -2.38 -0.92
N MET A 278 -14.91 -1.56 -1.23
CA MET A 278 -13.51 -1.89 -0.99
C MET A 278 -12.88 -0.82 -0.09
N VAL A 279 -12.38 -1.21 1.05
CA VAL A 279 -11.56 -0.35 1.90
C VAL A 279 -10.17 -0.27 1.30
N VAL A 280 -9.58 0.93 1.24
CA VAL A 280 -8.18 1.09 0.82
C VAL A 280 -7.36 1.58 2.00
N LEU A 281 -6.39 0.77 2.41
CA LEU A 281 -5.43 1.11 3.45
C LEU A 281 -4.17 1.66 2.80
N TYR A 282 -3.71 2.83 3.25
CA TYR A 282 -2.50 3.52 2.81
C TYR A 282 -1.52 3.68 3.97
N PRO A 283 -0.78 2.64 4.36
CA PRO A 283 0.29 2.78 5.33
C PRO A 283 1.32 3.79 4.84
N GLN A 284 2.01 4.46 5.76
CA GLN A 284 2.96 5.53 5.42
C GLN A 284 4.33 5.26 6.02
N THR A 285 5.37 5.50 5.24
CA THR A 285 6.74 5.65 5.74
C THR A 285 6.99 7.07 6.19
N SER A 286 7.98 7.26 7.06
CA SER A 286 8.41 8.57 7.53
C SER A 286 9.50 9.16 6.62
N GLN A 287 9.79 10.44 6.78
CA GLN A 287 10.97 11.08 6.16
C GLN A 287 12.29 10.55 6.72
N LEU A 288 12.28 9.87 7.88
CA LEU A 288 13.46 9.23 8.46
C LEU A 288 13.80 7.88 7.78
N ALA A 289 12.86 7.29 7.04
CA ALA A 289 13.15 6.19 6.14
C ALA A 289 14.10 6.65 5.02
N PHE A 290 14.89 5.73 4.46
CA PHE A 290 15.78 6.02 3.35
C PHE A 290 15.01 6.65 2.17
N TYR A 291 15.08 7.97 2.00
CA TYR A 291 14.30 8.74 1.01
C TYR A 291 12.79 8.48 1.08
N GLY A 292 12.22 8.19 2.24
CA GLY A 292 10.81 7.82 2.38
C GLY A 292 10.44 6.51 1.66
N CYS A 293 11.42 5.65 1.36
CA CYS A 293 11.20 4.35 0.75
C CYS A 293 10.74 3.31 1.79
N TRP A 294 10.04 2.28 1.34
CA TRP A 294 9.84 1.06 2.10
C TRP A 294 11.16 0.29 2.22
N ASP A 295 11.30 -0.53 3.29
CA ASP A 295 12.46 -1.39 3.47
C ASP A 295 12.33 -2.67 2.62
N TRP A 296 12.64 -2.54 1.33
CA TRP A 296 12.60 -3.64 0.39
C TRP A 296 13.98 -4.22 0.08
N TRP A 297 15.03 -3.65 0.66
CA TRP A 297 16.41 -4.06 0.42
C TRP A 297 17.27 -4.19 1.66
N GLY A 298 16.70 -4.00 2.86
CA GLY A 298 17.37 -4.25 4.14
C GLY A 298 18.15 -3.07 4.70
N TYR A 299 17.69 -1.84 4.45
CA TYR A 299 18.33 -0.66 5.05
C TYR A 299 18.00 -0.50 6.54
N ASP A 300 16.89 -1.05 6.98
CA ASP A 300 16.39 -1.00 8.36
C ASP A 300 16.53 -2.37 9.07
N ASP A 301 16.14 -3.46 8.39
CA ASP A 301 16.17 -4.80 8.99
C ASP A 301 16.75 -5.85 8.02
N ALA A 302 17.70 -6.64 8.50
CA ALA A 302 18.33 -7.71 7.71
C ALA A 302 17.34 -8.81 7.27
N ASN A 303 16.18 -8.92 7.92
CA ASN A 303 15.10 -9.85 7.56
C ASN A 303 14.00 -9.19 6.75
N HIS A 304 14.27 -8.05 6.10
CA HIS A 304 13.33 -7.20 5.37
C HIS A 304 12.33 -7.93 4.45
N ALA A 305 12.69 -9.09 3.93
CA ALA A 305 11.85 -9.91 3.05
C ALA A 305 11.21 -11.13 3.77
N LYS A 306 11.39 -11.29 5.09
CA LYS A 306 10.82 -12.39 5.89
C LYS A 306 9.63 -11.92 6.71
N LYS A 307 8.80 -12.83 7.20
CA LYS A 307 7.62 -12.52 8.04
C LYS A 307 7.95 -11.78 9.33
N SER A 308 9.20 -11.77 9.77
CA SER A 308 9.66 -11.00 10.94
C SER A 308 9.98 -9.53 10.62
N ALA A 309 9.96 -9.10 9.34
CA ALA A 309 10.27 -7.73 8.94
C ALA A 309 9.30 -6.72 9.58
N PRO A 310 9.80 -5.72 10.33
CA PRO A 310 8.95 -4.83 11.12
C PRO A 310 7.88 -4.09 10.31
N GLN A 311 8.22 -3.56 9.14
CA GLN A 311 7.25 -2.85 8.29
C GLN A 311 6.16 -3.79 7.76
N MET A 312 6.49 -5.03 7.35
CA MET A 312 5.50 -6.00 6.92
C MET A 312 4.61 -6.48 8.08
N VAL A 313 5.20 -6.72 9.26
CA VAL A 313 4.45 -7.07 10.48
C VAL A 313 3.44 -5.97 10.83
N ALA A 314 3.86 -4.70 10.76
CA ALA A 314 2.99 -3.56 11.02
C ALA A 314 1.79 -3.51 10.05
N ILE A 315 2.04 -3.68 8.74
CA ILE A 315 0.98 -3.68 7.72
C ILE A 315 0.00 -4.83 7.96
N VAL A 316 0.49 -6.03 8.26
CA VAL A 316 -0.37 -7.18 8.56
C VAL A 316 -1.17 -6.96 9.85
N ALA A 317 -0.57 -6.35 10.88
CA ALA A 317 -1.27 -6.00 12.12
C ALA A 317 -2.39 -4.97 11.88
N MET A 318 -2.18 -3.98 10.99
CA MET A 318 -3.24 -3.06 10.56
C MET A 318 -4.39 -3.78 9.85
N ILE A 319 -4.09 -4.74 8.96
CA ILE A 319 -5.09 -5.58 8.27
C ILE A 319 -5.90 -6.38 9.29
N GLU A 320 -5.22 -7.03 10.24
CA GLU A 320 -5.87 -7.80 11.30
C GLU A 320 -6.76 -6.91 12.18
N HIS A 321 -6.31 -5.69 12.51
CA HIS A 321 -7.09 -4.73 13.28
C HIS A 321 -8.35 -4.28 12.51
N LEU A 322 -8.21 -3.86 11.25
CA LEU A 322 -9.33 -3.50 10.38
C LEU A 322 -10.38 -4.62 10.31
N SER A 323 -9.93 -5.87 10.30
CA SER A 323 -10.80 -7.06 10.13
C SER A 323 -11.50 -7.53 11.42
N ARG A 324 -11.30 -6.85 12.55
CA ARG A 324 -11.97 -7.17 13.82
C ARG A 324 -13.38 -6.56 13.96
N GLY A 325 -13.94 -6.02 12.90
CA GLY A 325 -15.18 -5.28 12.89
C GLY A 325 -16.33 -6.02 13.56
N ALA A 326 -17.20 -5.26 14.22
CA ALA A 326 -18.32 -5.78 14.97
C ALA A 326 -19.15 -6.76 14.13
N ALA A 327 -19.38 -7.95 14.68
CA ALA A 327 -20.47 -8.79 14.21
C ALA A 327 -21.74 -7.92 14.18
N PRO A 328 -22.62 -8.05 13.17
CA PRO A 328 -23.83 -7.26 13.09
C PRO A 328 -24.54 -7.32 14.45
N ALA A 329 -24.91 -6.15 15.00
CA ALA A 329 -25.65 -6.09 16.24
C ALA A 329 -26.83 -7.05 16.12
N LYS A 330 -26.89 -8.08 16.99
CA LYS A 330 -28.03 -8.99 17.05
C LYS A 330 -29.26 -8.11 17.20
N SER A 331 -30.14 -8.12 16.20
CA SER A 331 -31.41 -7.45 16.26
C SER A 331 -32.11 -7.97 17.52
N THR A 332 -32.27 -7.12 18.53
CA THR A 332 -33.05 -7.42 19.70
C THR A 332 -34.47 -7.72 19.22
N PRO A 333 -35.05 -8.90 19.51
CA PRO A 333 -36.42 -9.16 19.12
C PRO A 333 -37.32 -8.08 19.75
N ALA A 334 -38.15 -7.45 18.95
CA ALA A 334 -39.12 -6.52 19.43
C ALA A 334 -39.95 -7.23 20.52
N SER A 335 -39.91 -6.70 21.73
CA SER A 335 -40.75 -7.18 22.83
C SER A 335 -42.20 -7.16 22.37
N ALA A 336 -42.82 -8.33 22.25
CA ALA A 336 -44.24 -8.44 21.99
C ALA A 336 -44.96 -7.80 23.17
N ALA A 337 -45.52 -6.64 22.95
CA ALA A 337 -46.43 -6.00 23.90
C ALA A 337 -47.72 -6.87 23.95
N THR A 338 -47.84 -7.65 24.99
CA THR A 338 -49.10 -8.31 25.35
C THR A 338 -50.12 -7.24 25.74
N ARG A 339 -51.22 -7.22 25.01
CA ARG A 339 -52.44 -6.53 25.38
C ARG A 339 -53.25 -7.39 26.40
#